data_482907909d8cb88a23394a313e16a631
#
_entry.id   482907909d8cb88a23394a313e16a631
#
_cell.length_a   1.000
_cell.length_b   1.000
_cell.length_c   1.000
_cell.angle_alpha   90.00
_cell.angle_beta   90.00
_cell.angle_gamma   90.00
#
_symmetry.space_group_name_H-M   'P 1'
#
loop_
_entity.id
_entity.type
_entity.pdbx_description
1 polymer ?
#
loop_
_entity_poly.entity_id
_entity_poly.type
_entity_poly.pdbx_seq_one_letter_code
_entity_poly.pdbx_strand_id
1 'polypeptide(L)'
;MNARLNELYRLISNLIRTGTITEVDADKWLCRVKTGDLETNWLNWLTLRAGKSRTWWKPSVGEQVLILAVGGELTTAFVLPGIYSDACPPPSSSEDAMVTAFPDGGLIEYEPETGRYLVKAGASIVFDAPESIAIKTALLDIKADQTVIKGEVTQSGGAMSSNGVVVDDHAHTGVIKGGANTGGPV
;
A
#
# COMPACT_ATOMS: atom_id res chain seq x y z
N MET A 1 -13.57 16.10 -50.05
CA MET A 1 -13.84 16.34 -48.62
C MET A 1 -12.95 17.49 -48.18
N ASN A 2 -13.41 18.44 -47.38
CA ASN A 2 -12.67 19.65 -47.01
C ASN A 2 -11.51 19.28 -46.07
N ALA A 3 -10.26 19.71 -46.35
CA ALA A 3 -9.08 19.42 -45.53
C ALA A 3 -9.27 19.83 -44.06
N ARG A 4 -9.95 20.94 -43.80
CA ARG A 4 -10.30 21.37 -42.44
C ARG A 4 -11.20 20.38 -41.71
N LEU A 5 -12.13 19.73 -42.40
CA LEU A 5 -13.02 18.74 -41.81
C LEU A 5 -12.23 17.46 -41.42
N ASN A 6 -11.34 17.01 -42.29
CA ASN A 6 -10.50 15.86 -42.03
C ASN A 6 -9.56 16.12 -40.82
N GLU A 7 -9.01 17.30 -40.74
CA GLU A 7 -8.18 17.71 -39.60
C GLU A 7 -8.98 17.77 -38.30
N LEU A 8 -10.19 18.32 -38.33
CA LEU A 8 -11.08 18.33 -37.18
C LEU A 8 -11.41 16.90 -36.71
N TYR A 9 -11.72 15.99 -37.62
CA TYR A 9 -11.95 14.58 -37.31
C TYR A 9 -10.74 13.93 -36.69
N ARG A 10 -9.53 14.19 -37.19
CA ARG A 10 -8.28 13.70 -36.61
C ARG A 10 -8.12 14.17 -35.16
N LEU A 11 -8.27 15.45 -34.90
CA LEU A 11 -8.13 16.05 -33.56
C LEU A 11 -9.18 15.48 -32.61
N ILE A 12 -10.45 15.41 -33.02
CA ILE A 12 -11.52 14.87 -32.20
C ILE A 12 -11.25 13.39 -31.86
N SER A 13 -10.84 12.59 -32.85
CA SER A 13 -10.56 11.15 -32.65
C SER A 13 -9.34 10.90 -31.75
N ASN A 14 -8.49 11.88 -31.58
CA ASN A 14 -7.32 11.80 -30.73
C ASN A 14 -7.55 12.32 -29.31
N LEU A 15 -8.63 13.07 -29.03
CA LEU A 15 -8.87 13.68 -27.73
C LEU A 15 -8.77 12.66 -26.58
N ILE A 16 -9.37 11.48 -26.77
CA ILE A 16 -9.36 10.38 -25.81
C ILE A 16 -9.14 9.09 -26.59
N ARG A 17 -8.09 8.35 -26.22
CA ARG A 17 -7.76 7.04 -26.82
C ARG A 17 -7.45 6.04 -25.73
N THR A 18 -7.68 4.77 -25.99
CA THR A 18 -7.16 3.68 -25.18
C THR A 18 -5.82 3.22 -25.74
N GLY A 19 -4.98 2.67 -24.90
CA GLY A 19 -3.71 2.08 -25.31
C GLY A 19 -3.11 1.18 -24.25
N THR A 20 -1.95 0.62 -24.57
CA THR A 20 -1.18 -0.25 -23.67
C THR A 20 0.21 0.33 -23.51
N ILE A 21 0.71 0.40 -22.29
CA ILE A 21 2.07 0.88 -22.00
C ILE A 21 3.10 -0.06 -22.57
N THR A 22 4.04 0.47 -23.34
CA THR A 22 5.16 -0.28 -23.97
C THR A 22 6.47 -0.04 -23.26
N GLU A 23 6.72 1.18 -22.77
CA GLU A 23 7.94 1.57 -22.08
C GLU A 23 7.65 2.53 -20.92
N VAL A 24 8.46 2.46 -19.86
CA VAL A 24 8.39 3.38 -18.72
C VAL A 24 9.80 3.83 -18.33
N ASP A 25 10.01 5.14 -18.29
CA ASP A 25 11.20 5.80 -17.74
C ASP A 25 10.83 6.38 -16.36
N ALA A 26 11.21 5.66 -15.30
CA ALA A 26 10.90 6.04 -13.94
C ALA A 26 11.64 7.31 -13.49
N ASP A 27 12.84 7.56 -14.01
CA ASP A 27 13.68 8.70 -13.63
C ASP A 27 13.15 10.01 -14.20
N LYS A 28 12.52 9.94 -15.37
CA LYS A 28 11.93 11.09 -16.05
C LYS A 28 10.42 11.21 -15.88
N TRP A 29 9.78 10.22 -15.21
CA TRP A 29 8.32 10.14 -14.99
C TRP A 29 7.54 10.11 -16.30
N LEU A 30 8.05 9.37 -17.27
CA LEU A 30 7.51 9.28 -18.63
C LEU A 30 7.20 7.84 -18.99
N CYS A 31 6.19 7.65 -19.84
CA CYS A 31 5.88 6.36 -20.45
C CYS A 31 5.55 6.52 -21.92
N ARG A 32 5.63 5.42 -22.66
CA ARG A 32 5.19 5.33 -24.04
C ARG A 32 4.00 4.37 -24.13
N VAL A 33 3.09 4.67 -25.02
CA VAL A 33 1.83 3.94 -25.16
C VAL A 33 1.59 3.56 -26.60
N LYS A 34 1.30 2.30 -26.84
CA LYS A 34 0.80 1.79 -28.12
C LYS A 34 -0.71 1.98 -28.17
N THR A 35 -1.22 2.64 -29.23
CA THR A 35 -2.65 2.87 -29.46
C THR A 35 -2.98 2.57 -30.92
N GLY A 36 -3.60 1.43 -31.19
CA GLY A 36 -3.74 0.90 -32.56
C GLY A 36 -2.37 0.65 -33.20
N ASP A 37 -2.14 1.22 -34.37
CA ASP A 37 -0.88 1.11 -35.10
C ASP A 37 0.14 2.20 -34.72
N LEU A 38 -0.21 3.11 -33.79
CA LEU A 38 0.66 4.20 -33.37
C LEU A 38 1.32 3.87 -32.03
N GLU A 39 2.55 4.36 -31.87
CA GLU A 39 3.25 4.45 -30.59
C GLU A 39 3.53 5.92 -30.29
N THR A 40 3.20 6.35 -29.06
CA THR A 40 3.37 7.74 -28.65
C THR A 40 4.84 8.10 -28.46
N ASN A 41 5.15 9.38 -28.44
CA ASN A 41 6.35 9.88 -27.78
C ASN A 41 6.28 9.61 -26.27
N TRP A 42 7.31 9.98 -25.55
CA TRP A 42 7.34 9.98 -24.11
C TRP A 42 6.32 10.96 -23.52
N LEU A 43 5.35 10.45 -22.74
CA LEU A 43 4.25 11.20 -22.14
C LEU A 43 4.31 11.09 -20.61
N ASN A 44 3.87 12.15 -19.92
CA ASN A 44 3.68 12.08 -18.47
C ASN A 44 2.44 11.25 -18.14
N TRP A 45 2.52 10.43 -17.09
CA TRP A 45 1.34 9.80 -16.51
C TRP A 45 0.74 10.64 -15.39
N LEU A 46 -0.56 10.52 -15.20
CA LEU A 46 -1.28 11.14 -14.11
C LEU A 46 -1.16 10.29 -12.83
N THR A 47 -1.12 10.96 -11.70
CA THR A 47 -1.11 10.36 -10.37
C THR A 47 -2.18 11.01 -9.48
N LEU A 48 -2.52 10.40 -8.35
CA LEU A 48 -3.53 10.94 -7.44
C LEU A 48 -3.14 12.31 -6.87
N ARG A 49 -1.86 12.53 -6.57
CA ARG A 49 -1.36 13.79 -6.00
C ARG A 49 0.03 14.11 -6.52
N ALA A 50 0.21 15.34 -7.01
CA ALA A 50 1.48 15.84 -7.55
C ALA A 50 1.83 17.27 -7.06
N GLY A 51 1.36 17.65 -5.85
CA GLY A 51 1.64 18.94 -5.20
C GLY A 51 2.69 18.80 -4.09
N LYS A 52 2.51 19.51 -2.96
CA LYS A 52 3.35 19.33 -1.75
C LYS A 52 3.23 17.90 -1.21
N SER A 53 2.02 17.36 -1.14
CA SER A 53 1.79 15.93 -0.96
C SER A 53 1.84 15.24 -2.33
N ARG A 54 2.54 14.12 -2.42
CA ARG A 54 2.76 13.39 -3.68
C ARG A 54 2.49 11.90 -3.46
N THR A 55 1.94 11.27 -4.48
CA THR A 55 1.86 9.81 -4.55
C THR A 55 2.79 9.30 -5.64
N TRP A 56 3.49 8.21 -5.35
CA TRP A 56 4.32 7.52 -6.30
C TRP A 56 3.75 6.13 -6.56
N TRP A 57 3.23 5.94 -7.77
CA TRP A 57 2.79 4.65 -8.25
C TRP A 57 3.06 4.59 -9.75
N LYS A 58 4.18 3.97 -10.08
CA LYS A 58 4.66 3.87 -11.44
C LYS A 58 3.78 2.90 -12.24
N PRO A 59 3.28 3.28 -13.43
CA PRO A 59 2.57 2.35 -14.29
C PRO A 59 3.47 1.20 -14.76
N SER A 60 2.86 0.09 -15.16
CA SER A 60 3.56 -1.12 -15.60
C SER A 60 3.51 -1.27 -17.11
N VAL A 61 4.56 -1.84 -17.70
CA VAL A 61 4.52 -2.28 -19.10
C VAL A 61 3.43 -3.36 -19.25
N GLY A 62 2.60 -3.22 -20.28
CA GLY A 62 1.42 -4.06 -20.49
C GLY A 62 0.13 -3.53 -19.86
N GLU A 63 0.19 -2.50 -19.03
CA GLU A 63 -0.98 -1.89 -18.42
C GLU A 63 -1.84 -1.15 -19.46
N GLN A 64 -3.16 -1.34 -19.40
CA GLN A 64 -4.10 -0.62 -20.23
C GLN A 64 -4.42 0.76 -19.62
N VAL A 65 -4.46 1.77 -20.48
CA VAL A 65 -4.52 3.17 -20.07
C VAL A 65 -5.42 3.99 -20.99
N LEU A 66 -5.83 5.17 -20.52
CA LEU A 66 -6.33 6.24 -21.39
C LEU A 66 -5.21 7.22 -21.73
N ILE A 67 -5.21 7.68 -22.98
CA ILE A 67 -4.42 8.79 -23.46
C ILE A 67 -5.36 9.99 -23.57
N LEU A 68 -5.05 11.08 -22.90
CA LEU A 68 -5.81 12.33 -22.88
C LEU A 68 -5.01 13.38 -23.66
N ALA A 69 -5.35 13.58 -24.92
CA ALA A 69 -4.65 14.50 -25.79
C ALA A 69 -5.32 15.89 -25.79
N VAL A 70 -4.71 16.84 -25.13
CA VAL A 70 -5.22 18.21 -25.07
C VAL A 70 -5.24 18.81 -26.48
N GLY A 71 -6.45 19.23 -26.94
CA GLY A 71 -6.63 19.72 -28.30
C GLY A 71 -6.47 18.67 -29.39
N GLY A 72 -6.42 17.36 -29.06
CA GLY A 72 -6.25 16.26 -30.00
C GLY A 72 -4.79 16.03 -30.44
N GLU A 73 -3.82 16.68 -29.80
CA GLU A 73 -2.39 16.54 -30.09
C GLU A 73 -1.72 15.50 -29.20
N LEU A 74 -1.36 14.35 -29.79
CA LEU A 74 -0.74 13.24 -29.05
C LEU A 74 0.65 13.55 -28.49
N THR A 75 1.34 14.55 -29.04
CA THR A 75 2.68 14.94 -28.59
C THR A 75 2.71 15.59 -27.21
N THR A 76 1.57 16.13 -26.76
CA THR A 76 1.41 16.83 -25.47
C THR A 76 0.32 16.16 -24.61
N ALA A 77 0.04 14.90 -24.88
CA ALA A 77 -0.96 14.15 -24.16
C ALA A 77 -0.47 13.71 -22.76
N PHE A 78 -1.42 13.32 -21.93
CA PHE A 78 -1.19 12.71 -20.63
C PHE A 78 -1.73 11.27 -20.65
N VAL A 79 -1.13 10.41 -19.83
CA VAL A 79 -1.58 9.02 -19.67
C VAL A 79 -2.27 8.85 -18.33
N LEU A 80 -3.48 8.32 -18.35
CA LEU A 80 -4.24 7.94 -17.16
C LEU A 80 -4.21 6.41 -17.03
N PRO A 81 -3.44 5.84 -16.08
CA PRO A 81 -3.38 4.41 -15.81
C PRO A 81 -4.66 3.84 -15.19
N GLY A 82 -4.78 2.51 -15.16
CA GLY A 82 -5.77 1.82 -14.32
C GLY A 82 -7.01 1.29 -15.06
N ILE A 83 -6.84 0.73 -16.25
CA ILE A 83 -7.89 -0.06 -16.91
C ILE A 83 -7.59 -1.54 -16.71
N TYR A 84 -8.53 -2.29 -16.10
CA TYR A 84 -8.41 -3.74 -15.96
C TYR A 84 -8.38 -4.44 -17.32
N SER A 85 -7.67 -5.56 -17.36
CA SER A 85 -7.57 -6.42 -18.55
C SER A 85 -7.52 -7.89 -18.14
N ASP A 86 -7.67 -8.79 -19.10
CA ASP A 86 -7.56 -10.24 -18.85
C ASP A 86 -6.18 -10.62 -18.29
N ALA A 87 -5.14 -9.88 -18.64
CA ALA A 87 -3.79 -10.08 -18.09
C ALA A 87 -3.61 -9.49 -16.68
N CYS A 88 -4.39 -8.49 -16.32
CA CYS A 88 -4.37 -7.80 -15.03
C CYS A 88 -5.81 -7.58 -14.55
N PRO A 89 -6.50 -8.64 -14.08
CA PRO A 89 -7.87 -8.53 -13.59
C PRO A 89 -7.93 -7.80 -12.24
N PRO A 90 -9.11 -7.36 -11.80
CA PRO A 90 -9.29 -6.78 -10.48
C PRO A 90 -8.85 -7.77 -9.38
N PRO A 91 -8.23 -7.29 -8.29
CA PRO A 91 -7.75 -8.13 -7.20
C PRO A 91 -8.85 -8.67 -6.28
N SER A 92 -10.07 -8.19 -6.42
CA SER A 92 -11.25 -8.61 -5.64
C SER A 92 -12.51 -8.54 -6.48
N SER A 93 -13.53 -9.31 -6.07
CA SER A 93 -14.91 -9.24 -6.55
C SER A 93 -15.90 -8.83 -5.45
N SER A 94 -15.42 -8.41 -4.28
CA SER A 94 -16.28 -7.86 -3.22
C SER A 94 -16.94 -6.55 -3.68
N GLU A 95 -18.20 -6.35 -3.29
CA GLU A 95 -18.96 -5.14 -3.64
C GLU A 95 -18.44 -3.90 -2.91
N ASP A 96 -17.91 -4.06 -1.69
CA ASP A 96 -17.57 -2.92 -0.82
C ASP A 96 -16.08 -2.85 -0.45
N ALA A 97 -15.27 -3.88 -0.75
CA ALA A 97 -13.89 -3.92 -0.36
C ALA A 97 -13.01 -2.87 -1.09
N MET A 98 -12.09 -2.28 -0.35
CA MET A 98 -10.95 -1.56 -0.89
C MET A 98 -9.72 -2.48 -0.85
N VAL A 99 -9.15 -2.80 -2.02
CA VAL A 99 -8.01 -3.72 -2.12
C VAL A 99 -6.88 -3.10 -2.94
N THR A 100 -5.67 -3.18 -2.42
CA THR A 100 -4.43 -2.90 -3.13
C THR A 100 -3.53 -4.12 -3.07
N ALA A 101 -3.30 -4.75 -4.21
CA ALA A 101 -2.43 -5.92 -4.33
C ALA A 101 -1.08 -5.53 -4.95
N PHE A 102 0.00 -6.15 -4.44
CA PHE A 102 1.37 -5.93 -4.91
C PHE A 102 1.94 -7.18 -5.58
N PRO A 103 2.92 -7.02 -6.51
CA PRO A 103 3.48 -8.15 -7.28
C PRO A 103 4.16 -9.24 -6.42
N ASP A 104 4.63 -8.89 -5.23
CA ASP A 104 5.27 -9.82 -4.26
C ASP A 104 4.27 -10.57 -3.38
N GLY A 105 2.96 -10.39 -3.60
CA GLY A 105 1.88 -10.94 -2.77
C GLY A 105 1.58 -10.12 -1.52
N GLY A 106 2.17 -8.93 -1.38
CA GLY A 106 1.76 -7.93 -0.42
C GLY A 106 0.33 -7.46 -0.68
N LEU A 107 -0.39 -7.04 0.37
CA LEU A 107 -1.80 -6.67 0.26
C LEU A 107 -2.15 -5.63 1.33
N ILE A 108 -2.94 -4.65 0.93
CA ILE A 108 -3.69 -3.77 1.84
C ILE A 108 -5.16 -3.92 1.49
N GLU A 109 -5.97 -4.31 2.47
CA GLU A 109 -7.39 -4.58 2.27
C GLU A 109 -8.20 -4.02 3.43
N TYR A 110 -9.32 -3.42 3.13
CA TYR A 110 -10.40 -3.19 4.08
C TYR A 110 -11.68 -3.81 3.54
N GLU A 111 -12.25 -4.76 4.30
CA GLU A 111 -13.49 -5.45 3.97
C GLU A 111 -14.59 -5.02 4.95
N PRO A 112 -15.54 -4.16 4.53
CA PRO A 112 -16.60 -3.65 5.39
C PRO A 112 -17.56 -4.73 5.92
N GLU A 113 -17.84 -5.77 5.14
CA GLU A 113 -18.77 -6.86 5.55
C GLU A 113 -18.29 -7.55 6.83
N THR A 114 -16.99 -7.73 6.97
CA THR A 114 -16.37 -8.35 8.15
C THR A 114 -15.77 -7.34 9.12
N GLY A 115 -15.68 -6.06 8.75
CA GLY A 115 -14.98 -5.02 9.49
C GLY A 115 -13.47 -5.26 9.59
N ARG A 116 -12.90 -6.06 8.70
CA ARG A 116 -11.49 -6.47 8.75
C ARG A 116 -10.60 -5.51 7.96
N TYR A 117 -9.54 -5.02 8.62
CA TYR A 117 -8.42 -4.34 7.96
C TYR A 117 -7.20 -5.25 7.96
N LEU A 118 -6.64 -5.55 6.79
CA LEU A 118 -5.49 -6.42 6.60
C LEU A 118 -4.33 -5.65 5.96
N VAL A 119 -3.16 -5.72 6.58
CA VAL A 119 -1.88 -5.34 5.97
C VAL A 119 -0.99 -6.56 5.95
N LYS A 120 -0.62 -7.00 4.75
CA LYS A 120 0.30 -8.13 4.53
C LYS A 120 1.50 -7.62 3.74
N ALA A 121 2.69 -7.83 4.27
CA ALA A 121 3.95 -7.50 3.59
C ALA A 121 4.73 -8.77 3.29
N GLY A 122 5.52 -8.77 2.21
CA GLY A 122 6.36 -9.89 1.82
C GLY A 122 7.57 -10.12 2.73
N ALA A 123 8.04 -9.08 3.44
CA ALA A 123 9.23 -9.18 4.29
C ALA A 123 9.08 -8.48 5.65
N SER A 124 8.74 -7.20 5.69
CA SER A 124 8.71 -6.44 6.95
C SER A 124 7.66 -5.34 6.95
N ILE A 125 7.18 -4.99 8.14
CA ILE A 125 6.36 -3.80 8.39
C ILE A 125 7.08 -2.98 9.44
N VAL A 126 7.27 -1.68 9.19
CA VAL A 126 7.89 -0.74 10.13
C VAL A 126 6.88 0.34 10.46
N PHE A 127 6.61 0.54 11.75
CA PHE A 127 5.89 1.69 12.28
C PHE A 127 6.89 2.60 12.95
N ASP A 128 7.13 3.77 12.38
CA ASP A 128 8.06 4.77 12.91
C ASP A 128 7.30 6.07 13.19
N ALA A 129 7.26 6.45 14.45
CA ALA A 129 6.60 7.66 14.90
C ALA A 129 7.44 8.32 16.00
N PRO A 130 7.83 9.63 15.86
CA PRO A 130 8.73 10.29 16.79
C PRO A 130 8.15 10.49 18.19
N GLU A 131 6.83 10.49 18.33
CA GLU A 131 6.18 10.80 19.62
C GLU A 131 5.49 9.57 20.23
N SER A 132 4.60 8.88 19.50
CA SER A 132 3.84 7.77 20.06
C SER A 132 3.19 6.88 19.03
N ILE A 133 2.99 5.60 19.38
CA ILE A 133 2.08 4.66 18.72
C ILE A 133 1.10 4.17 19.78
N ALA A 134 -0.21 4.36 19.58
CA ALA A 134 -1.25 3.91 20.51
C ALA A 134 -2.11 2.81 19.84
N ILE A 135 -2.26 1.69 20.52
CA ILE A 135 -3.12 0.58 20.10
C ILE A 135 -4.22 0.40 21.13
N LYS A 136 -5.49 0.51 20.73
CA LYS A 136 -6.66 0.32 21.60
C LYS A 136 -7.46 -0.86 21.06
N THR A 137 -7.50 -1.94 21.81
CA THR A 137 -8.20 -3.17 21.43
C THR A 137 -8.58 -3.96 22.69
N ALA A 138 -9.57 -4.84 22.58
CA ALA A 138 -9.89 -5.80 23.65
C ALA A 138 -8.83 -6.92 23.74
N LEU A 139 -8.19 -7.30 22.64
CA LEU A 139 -7.14 -8.30 22.59
C LEU A 139 -6.02 -7.84 21.64
N LEU A 140 -4.79 -7.84 22.13
CA LEU A 140 -3.59 -7.71 21.30
C LEU A 140 -2.87 -9.06 21.29
N ASP A 141 -2.88 -9.77 20.16
CA ASP A 141 -2.18 -11.05 19.95
C ASP A 141 -0.90 -10.81 19.13
N ILE A 142 0.25 -11.08 19.73
CA ILE A 142 1.57 -10.98 19.07
C ILE A 142 2.18 -12.35 19.01
N LYS A 143 2.37 -12.88 17.79
CA LYS A 143 3.03 -14.16 17.53
C LYS A 143 4.36 -13.90 16.83
N ALA A 144 5.45 -14.15 17.52
CA ALA A 144 6.81 -13.96 17.01
C ALA A 144 7.74 -14.98 17.66
N ASP A 145 8.78 -15.43 16.94
CA ASP A 145 9.83 -16.27 17.49
C ASP A 145 10.64 -15.51 18.56
N GLN A 146 10.76 -14.19 18.38
CA GLN A 146 11.41 -13.29 19.34
C GLN A 146 10.70 -11.95 19.41
N THR A 147 10.43 -11.48 20.63
CA THR A 147 9.95 -10.12 20.91
C THR A 147 11.01 -9.36 21.69
N VAL A 148 11.45 -8.20 21.19
CA VAL A 148 12.43 -7.33 21.86
C VAL A 148 11.76 -6.00 22.20
N ILE A 149 11.76 -5.66 23.49
CA ILE A 149 11.27 -4.37 23.99
C ILE A 149 12.44 -3.63 24.61
N LYS A 150 12.71 -2.40 24.15
CA LYS A 150 13.73 -1.52 24.73
C LYS A 150 13.05 -0.32 25.34
N GLY A 151 13.24 -0.13 26.65
CA GLY A 151 12.61 0.94 27.42
C GLY A 151 11.88 0.42 28.64
N GLU A 152 11.21 1.30 29.33
CA GLU A 152 10.38 0.96 30.48
C GLU A 152 9.06 0.32 29.99
N VAL A 153 8.65 -0.77 30.67
CA VAL A 153 7.38 -1.45 30.42
C VAL A 153 6.52 -1.35 31.66
N THR A 154 5.42 -0.64 31.57
CA THR A 154 4.42 -0.57 32.62
C THR A 154 3.22 -1.44 32.26
N GLN A 155 2.91 -2.44 33.08
CA GLN A 155 1.73 -3.27 32.96
C GLN A 155 0.81 -2.97 34.15
N SER A 156 -0.49 -2.84 33.92
CA SER A 156 -1.49 -2.59 34.96
C SER A 156 -2.85 -3.18 34.56
N GLY A 157 -3.69 -3.42 35.58
CA GLY A 157 -5.09 -3.82 35.34
C GLY A 157 -5.30 -5.33 35.06
N GLY A 158 -4.28 -6.16 35.28
CA GLY A 158 -4.37 -7.63 35.11
C GLY A 158 -3.07 -8.32 35.49
N ALA A 159 -3.07 -9.64 35.53
CA ALA A 159 -1.87 -10.41 35.85
C ALA A 159 -0.92 -10.52 34.67
N MET A 160 0.37 -10.41 34.91
CA MET A 160 1.42 -10.79 33.96
C MET A 160 1.86 -12.21 34.26
N SER A 161 1.78 -13.11 33.28
CA SER A 161 2.18 -14.51 33.48
C SER A 161 3.17 -14.97 32.40
N SER A 162 4.08 -15.85 32.78
CA SER A 162 5.02 -16.53 31.88
C SER A 162 5.03 -18.02 32.20
N ASN A 163 4.76 -18.89 31.21
CA ASN A 163 4.71 -20.35 31.36
C ASN A 163 3.83 -20.82 32.54
N GLY A 164 2.70 -20.14 32.78
CA GLY A 164 1.76 -20.45 33.86
C GLY A 164 2.16 -19.87 35.24
N VAL A 165 3.26 -19.17 35.36
CA VAL A 165 3.69 -18.47 36.58
C VAL A 165 3.23 -17.01 36.51
N VAL A 166 2.44 -16.56 37.49
CA VAL A 166 2.09 -15.15 37.64
C VAL A 166 3.27 -14.40 38.24
N VAL A 167 3.76 -13.37 37.53
CA VAL A 167 5.04 -12.72 37.85
C VAL A 167 4.98 -11.96 39.17
N ASP A 168 3.86 -11.31 39.47
CA ASP A 168 3.65 -10.46 40.63
C ASP A 168 3.00 -11.19 41.84
N ASP A 169 2.60 -12.47 41.66
CA ASP A 169 1.99 -13.30 42.73
C ASP A 169 2.46 -14.74 42.63
N HIS A 170 3.77 -14.98 42.85
CA HIS A 170 4.32 -16.33 42.91
C HIS A 170 5.11 -16.54 44.20
N ALA A 171 5.16 -17.76 44.69
CA ALA A 171 5.86 -18.17 45.88
C ALA A 171 6.90 -19.28 45.59
N HIS A 172 7.97 -19.28 46.35
CA HIS A 172 8.99 -20.34 46.30
C HIS A 172 8.80 -21.31 47.47
N THR A 173 8.83 -22.60 47.19
CA THR A 173 8.83 -23.65 48.24
C THR A 173 10.23 -23.88 48.76
N GLY A 174 10.39 -24.33 50.02
CA GLY A 174 11.66 -24.66 50.61
C GLY A 174 12.46 -23.46 51.17
N VAL A 175 11.86 -22.27 51.23
CA VAL A 175 12.48 -21.05 51.80
C VAL A 175 11.90 -20.81 53.19
N ILE A 176 12.76 -20.68 54.20
CA ILE A 176 12.36 -20.25 55.53
C ILE A 176 12.11 -18.73 55.51
N LYS A 177 10.93 -18.33 56.01
CA LYS A 177 10.54 -16.92 56.08
C LYS A 177 11.47 -16.17 57.06
N GLY A 178 12.32 -15.30 56.60
CA GLY A 178 13.10 -14.37 57.39
C GLY A 178 12.37 -13.09 57.76
N GLY A 179 12.87 -12.35 58.75
CA GLY A 179 12.30 -11.07 59.18
C GLY A 179 12.73 -9.85 58.33
N ALA A 180 13.56 -10.04 57.30
CA ALA A 180 14.08 -8.98 56.45
C ALA A 180 13.74 -9.27 54.98
N ASN A 181 13.60 -8.20 54.15
CA ASN A 181 13.47 -8.33 52.74
C ASN A 181 14.74 -8.82 52.07
N THR A 182 14.66 -9.57 51.01
CA THR A 182 15.83 -9.88 50.14
C THR A 182 16.33 -8.60 49.50
N GLY A 183 17.65 -8.53 49.22
CA GLY A 183 18.20 -7.45 48.39
C GLY A 183 17.56 -7.41 47.00
N GLY A 184 17.75 -6.32 46.27
CA GLY A 184 17.33 -6.22 44.87
C GLY A 184 17.98 -7.31 44.00
N PRO A 185 17.38 -7.62 42.84
CA PRO A 185 18.02 -8.53 41.90
C PRO A 185 19.36 -8.01 41.42
N VAL A 186 20.36 -8.89 41.37
CA VAL A 186 21.74 -8.63 40.88
C VAL A 186 21.84 -8.98 39.40
#